data_914ba0ecb445a52b9ce060908b726fa9
#
_entry.id   914ba0ecb445a52b9ce060908b726fa9
#
_cell.length_a   1.000
_cell.length_b   1.000
_cell.length_c   1.000
_cell.angle_alpha   90.00
_cell.angle_beta   90.00
_cell.angle_gamma   90.00
#
_symmetry.space_group_name_H-M   'P 1'
#
loop_
_entity.id
_entity.type
_entity.pdbx_description
1 polymer ?
#
loop_
_entity_poly.entity_id
_entity_poly.type
_entity_poly.pdbx_seq_one_letter_code
_entity_poly.pdbx_strand_id
1 'polypeptide(L)'
;KGRVECLKACANSRNLHVLFADEADLDINPLVAHSWGPTGEQRRVPAAGQNRRRCIFGAVNYATHRVTHLVRERHCSADFVAFLDQLATEYRTGLVKLVLDNYAIHNTKAVREWLAKNQRFEFFFLPTYSPNLNLIEPFWRWLKRQVASNRLRGLQRAILSHEDARLRALERLVTAASERIEAHNVSTKVGGEGTHFRFAS
;
A
#
# COMPACT_ATOMS: atom_id res chain seq x y z
N LYS A 1 14.97 15.46 5.34
CA LYS A 1 13.76 15.62 6.21
C LYS A 1 12.99 16.89 5.84
N GLY A 2 13.59 18.09 5.79
CA GLY A 2 12.90 19.36 5.55
C GLY A 2 12.08 19.44 4.26
N ARG A 3 12.52 18.83 3.16
CA ARG A 3 11.76 18.83 1.88
C ARG A 3 10.46 18.02 1.94
N VAL A 4 10.44 16.90 2.66
CA VAL A 4 9.23 16.08 2.87
C VAL A 4 8.23 16.84 3.76
N GLU A 5 8.70 17.51 4.81
CA GLU A 5 7.84 18.32 5.67
C GLU A 5 7.25 19.52 4.92
N CYS A 6 8.02 20.14 4.02
CA CYS A 6 7.50 21.20 3.15
C CYS A 6 6.39 20.67 2.21
N LEU A 7 6.56 19.47 1.62
CA LEU A 7 5.52 18.83 0.82
C LEU A 7 4.24 18.56 1.62
N LYS A 8 4.39 18.06 2.85
CA LYS A 8 3.25 17.83 3.75
C LYS A 8 2.51 19.12 4.09
N ALA A 9 3.24 20.20 4.35
CA ALA A 9 2.63 21.51 4.61
C ALA A 9 1.84 22.04 3.40
N CYS A 10 2.32 21.79 2.18
CA CYS A 10 1.65 22.20 0.94
C CYS A 10 0.48 21.27 0.54
N ALA A 11 0.39 20.08 1.11
CA ALA A 11 -0.60 19.07 0.71
C ALA A 11 -2.06 19.46 1.00
N ASN A 12 -2.29 20.47 1.82
CA ASN A 12 -3.63 20.99 2.11
C ASN A 12 -4.13 22.02 1.06
N SER A 13 -3.33 22.32 0.03
CA SER A 13 -3.79 23.19 -1.06
C SER A 13 -4.76 22.43 -1.97
N ARG A 14 -5.85 23.10 -2.39
CA ARG A 14 -6.93 22.49 -3.20
C ARG A 14 -6.47 21.91 -4.54
N ASN A 15 -5.27 22.24 -4.99
CA ASN A 15 -4.79 21.90 -6.34
C ASN A 15 -3.51 21.03 -6.33
N LEU A 16 -3.14 20.49 -5.17
CA LEU A 16 -1.96 19.62 -5.02
C LEU A 16 -2.32 18.33 -4.26
N HIS A 17 -2.09 17.21 -4.90
CA HIS A 17 -2.17 15.89 -4.29
C HIS A 17 -0.77 15.39 -3.96
N VAL A 18 -0.50 15.12 -2.70
CA VAL A 18 0.76 14.49 -2.26
C VAL A 18 0.45 13.04 -1.93
N LEU A 19 1.00 12.14 -2.73
CA LEU A 19 0.81 10.70 -2.62
C LEU A 19 2.12 10.05 -2.19
N PHE A 20 2.08 9.22 -1.16
CA PHE A 20 3.20 8.38 -0.75
C PHE A 20 2.98 6.99 -1.33
N ALA A 21 3.84 6.57 -2.23
CA ALA A 21 3.71 5.29 -2.91
C ALA A 21 4.89 4.37 -2.63
N ASP A 22 4.61 3.07 -2.73
CA ASP A 22 5.56 2.00 -2.47
C ASP A 22 5.01 0.67 -2.98
N GLU A 23 5.85 -0.36 -3.01
CA GLU A 23 5.50 -1.72 -3.35
C GLU A 23 5.57 -2.63 -2.13
N ALA A 24 4.66 -3.59 -2.08
CA ALA A 24 4.68 -4.64 -1.08
C ALA A 24 4.48 -6.02 -1.70
N ASP A 25 5.26 -6.98 -1.21
CA ASP A 25 5.01 -8.39 -1.50
C ASP A 25 4.09 -9.00 -0.45
N LEU A 26 3.11 -9.75 -0.94
CA LEU A 26 2.28 -10.64 -0.13
C LEU A 26 2.58 -12.08 -0.49
N ASP A 27 3.14 -12.81 0.45
CA ASP A 27 3.33 -14.24 0.34
C ASP A 27 2.03 -14.98 0.66
N ILE A 28 1.73 -16.02 -0.11
CA ILE A 28 0.57 -16.89 0.13
C ILE A 28 0.78 -17.73 1.39
N ASN A 29 2.03 -17.97 1.77
CA ASN A 29 2.35 -18.67 3.00
C ASN A 29 2.04 -17.78 4.22
N PRO A 30 1.42 -18.37 5.26
CA PRO A 30 1.09 -17.61 6.45
C PRO A 30 2.37 -17.14 7.16
N LEU A 31 2.38 -15.87 7.58
CA LEU A 31 3.39 -15.39 8.53
C LEU A 31 3.12 -16.07 9.88
N VAL A 32 4.11 -16.81 10.36
CA VAL A 32 4.07 -17.39 11.69
C VAL A 32 4.29 -16.25 12.70
N ALA A 33 3.20 -15.79 13.30
CA ALA A 33 3.25 -14.78 14.35
C ALA A 33 3.22 -15.45 15.73
N HIS A 34 3.86 -14.82 16.72
CA HIS A 34 3.75 -15.25 18.11
C HIS A 34 2.28 -15.28 18.53
N SER A 35 1.85 -16.39 19.09
CA SER A 35 0.50 -16.56 19.64
C SER A 35 0.56 -17.25 20.99
N TRP A 36 -0.33 -16.86 21.88
CA TRP A 36 -0.49 -17.55 23.17
C TRP A 36 -1.13 -18.92 22.93
N GLY A 37 -0.64 -19.94 23.61
CA GLY A 37 -1.14 -21.31 23.58
C GLY A 37 -0.76 -22.05 24.87
N PRO A 38 -1.29 -23.26 25.08
CA PRO A 38 -0.89 -24.11 26.21
C PRO A 38 0.62 -24.37 26.17
N THR A 39 1.23 -24.43 27.36
CA THR A 39 2.67 -24.74 27.48
C THR A 39 2.93 -26.14 26.94
N GLY A 40 3.93 -26.25 26.04
CA GLY A 40 4.32 -27.52 25.43
C GLY A 40 3.58 -27.86 24.10
N GLU A 41 2.57 -27.08 23.71
CA GLU A 41 1.89 -27.28 22.43
C GLU A 41 2.40 -26.32 21.36
N GLN A 42 3.03 -26.86 20.32
CA GLN A 42 3.42 -26.09 19.15
C GLN A 42 2.24 -25.93 18.19
N ARG A 43 1.75 -24.70 17.98
CA ARG A 43 0.73 -24.43 16.99
C ARG A 43 1.26 -24.68 15.57
N ARG A 44 0.62 -25.60 14.88
CA ARG A 44 0.88 -25.89 13.47
C ARG A 44 -0.03 -25.02 12.59
N VAL A 45 0.57 -24.24 11.69
CA VAL A 45 -0.17 -23.45 10.70
C VAL A 45 -0.03 -24.18 9.36
N PRO A 46 -1.13 -24.59 8.71
CA PRO A 46 -1.04 -25.25 7.41
C PRO A 46 -0.50 -24.24 6.39
N ALA A 47 0.62 -24.61 5.75
CA ALA A 47 1.19 -23.88 4.63
C ALA A 47 0.72 -24.49 3.30
N ALA A 48 0.54 -23.66 2.28
CA ALA A 48 0.10 -24.09 0.96
C ALA A 48 1.15 -24.92 0.19
N GLY A 49 2.38 -25.04 0.72
CA GLY A 49 3.48 -25.79 0.09
C GLY A 49 4.04 -25.19 -1.20
N GLN A 50 3.54 -24.04 -1.63
CA GLN A 50 3.99 -23.33 -2.82
C GLN A 50 4.37 -21.90 -2.45
N ASN A 51 5.60 -21.50 -2.82
CA ASN A 51 6.06 -20.11 -2.68
C ASN A 51 5.48 -19.25 -3.81
N ARG A 52 4.19 -18.92 -3.70
CA ARG A 52 3.56 -17.95 -4.60
C ARG A 52 3.49 -16.59 -3.91
N ARG A 53 3.86 -15.57 -4.65
CA ARG A 53 3.91 -14.19 -4.20
C ARG A 53 3.02 -13.33 -5.08
N ARG A 54 2.38 -12.32 -4.51
CA ARG A 54 1.70 -11.26 -5.23
C ARG A 54 2.32 -9.93 -4.86
N CYS A 55 2.43 -9.09 -5.84
CA CYS A 55 2.95 -7.76 -5.73
C CYS A 55 1.79 -6.78 -5.63
N ILE A 56 1.86 -5.84 -4.72
CA ILE A 56 0.90 -4.75 -4.59
C ILE A 56 1.65 -3.44 -4.77
N PHE A 57 1.23 -2.65 -5.75
CA PHE A 57 1.56 -1.23 -5.82
C PHE A 57 0.52 -0.47 -5.01
N GLY A 58 0.93 0.48 -4.21
CA GLY A 58 0.01 1.28 -3.42
C GLY A 58 0.44 2.72 -3.30
N ALA A 59 -0.53 3.61 -3.14
CA ALA A 59 -0.30 5.01 -2.84
C ALA A 59 -1.30 5.49 -1.81
N VAL A 60 -0.84 6.22 -0.80
CA VAL A 60 -1.68 6.89 0.19
C VAL A 60 -1.65 8.39 -0.03
N ASN A 61 -2.82 8.99 -0.16
CA ASN A 61 -2.95 10.45 -0.24
C ASN A 61 -2.76 11.05 1.16
N TYR A 62 -1.82 11.96 1.31
CA TYR A 62 -1.49 12.58 2.60
C TYR A 62 -2.66 13.36 3.21
N ALA A 63 -3.41 14.10 2.40
CA ALA A 63 -4.48 14.97 2.87
C ALA A 63 -5.78 14.21 3.17
N THR A 64 -6.12 13.21 2.33
CA THR A 64 -7.39 12.48 2.44
C THR A 64 -7.25 11.13 3.12
N HIS A 65 -6.01 10.62 3.22
CA HIS A 65 -5.67 9.28 3.69
C HIS A 65 -6.24 8.14 2.83
N ARG A 66 -6.77 8.47 1.67
CA ARG A 66 -7.26 7.48 0.72
C ARG A 66 -6.11 6.65 0.18
N VAL A 67 -6.31 5.34 0.09
CA VAL A 67 -5.34 4.40 -0.45
C VAL A 67 -5.80 3.91 -1.80
N THR A 68 -5.00 4.15 -2.83
CA THR A 68 -5.15 3.55 -4.16
C THR A 68 -4.17 2.39 -4.27
N HIS A 69 -4.62 1.26 -4.81
CA HIS A 69 -3.78 0.07 -4.92
C HIS A 69 -4.01 -0.69 -6.23
N LEU A 70 -3.00 -1.43 -6.66
CA LEU A 70 -3.03 -2.32 -7.82
C LEU A 70 -2.29 -3.61 -7.50
N VAL A 71 -2.97 -4.76 -7.62
CA VAL A 71 -2.38 -6.08 -7.40
C VAL A 71 -1.89 -6.66 -8.72
N ARG A 72 -0.65 -7.17 -8.73
CA ARG A 72 0.00 -7.78 -9.90
C ARG A 72 0.79 -9.03 -9.49
N GLU A 73 1.27 -9.75 -10.49
CA GLU A 73 2.10 -10.94 -10.26
C GLU A 73 3.56 -10.61 -10.01
N ARG A 74 4.04 -9.52 -10.57
CA ARG A 74 5.46 -9.14 -10.56
C ARG A 74 5.63 -7.65 -10.33
N HIS A 75 6.83 -7.28 -9.84
CA HIS A 75 7.31 -5.91 -9.83
C HIS A 75 7.97 -5.60 -11.16
N CYS A 76 7.23 -5.13 -12.16
CA CYS A 76 7.83 -4.70 -13.41
C CYS A 76 7.41 -3.26 -13.76
N SER A 77 8.19 -2.62 -14.63
CA SER A 77 7.93 -1.23 -15.03
C SER A 77 6.61 -1.06 -15.78
N ALA A 78 6.15 -2.08 -16.51
CA ALA A 78 4.87 -2.05 -17.20
C ALA A 78 3.69 -2.03 -16.20
N ASP A 79 3.78 -2.84 -15.13
CA ASP A 79 2.78 -2.86 -14.06
C ASP A 79 2.80 -1.56 -13.26
N PHE A 80 3.98 -0.98 -13.05
CA PHE A 80 4.08 0.34 -12.42
C PHE A 80 3.45 1.44 -13.29
N VAL A 81 3.65 1.42 -14.62
CA VAL A 81 2.98 2.34 -15.54
C VAL A 81 1.46 2.16 -15.48
N ALA A 82 0.95 0.92 -15.45
CA ALA A 82 -0.48 0.66 -15.27
C ALA A 82 -1.02 1.21 -13.95
N PHE A 83 -0.22 1.16 -12.88
CA PHE A 83 -0.57 1.80 -11.60
C PHE A 83 -0.60 3.33 -11.70
N LEU A 84 0.34 3.94 -12.43
CA LEU A 84 0.34 5.37 -12.70
C LEU A 84 -0.89 5.80 -13.52
N ASP A 85 -1.32 5.01 -14.50
CA ASP A 85 -2.54 5.25 -15.27
C ASP A 85 -3.80 5.22 -14.38
N GLN A 86 -3.85 4.27 -13.42
CA GLN A 86 -4.92 4.22 -12.44
C GLN A 86 -4.94 5.50 -11.57
N LEU A 87 -3.78 5.94 -11.07
CA LEU A 87 -3.66 7.20 -10.33
C LEU A 87 -4.09 8.41 -11.18
N ALA A 88 -3.70 8.44 -12.45
CA ALA A 88 -4.09 9.52 -13.36
C ALA A 88 -5.60 9.57 -13.61
N THR A 89 -6.25 8.42 -13.63
CA THR A 89 -7.71 8.30 -13.76
C THR A 89 -8.43 8.75 -12.48
N GLU A 90 -7.85 8.47 -11.32
CA GLU A 90 -8.42 8.85 -10.03
C GLU A 90 -8.21 10.34 -9.73
N TYR A 91 -6.99 10.85 -9.94
CA TYR A 91 -6.62 12.25 -9.72
C TYR A 91 -6.64 13.03 -11.04
N ARG A 92 -7.86 13.31 -11.55
CA ARG A 92 -8.06 13.94 -12.88
C ARG A 92 -7.64 15.40 -12.94
N THR A 93 -7.62 16.11 -11.83
CA THR A 93 -7.30 17.54 -11.73
C THR A 93 -6.20 17.78 -10.71
N GLY A 94 -5.53 18.94 -10.82
CA GLY A 94 -4.46 19.33 -9.91
C GLY A 94 -3.11 18.69 -10.24
N LEU A 95 -2.11 19.12 -9.51
CA LEU A 95 -0.75 18.57 -9.56
C LEU A 95 -0.67 17.33 -8.65
N VAL A 96 0.02 16.30 -9.06
CA VAL A 96 0.26 15.10 -8.29
C VAL A 96 1.75 14.96 -8.02
N LYS A 97 2.14 15.07 -6.75
CA LYS A 97 3.51 14.77 -6.30
C LYS A 97 3.54 13.38 -5.70
N LEU A 98 4.19 12.46 -6.40
CA LEU A 98 4.33 11.08 -5.99
C LEU A 98 5.66 10.90 -5.25
N VAL A 99 5.59 10.65 -3.94
CA VAL A 99 6.76 10.40 -3.09
C VAL A 99 7.07 8.91 -3.13
N LEU A 100 8.28 8.58 -3.60
CA LEU A 100 8.74 7.22 -3.91
C LEU A 100 10.10 6.97 -3.27
N ASP A 101 10.45 5.71 -3.09
CA ASP A 101 11.83 5.30 -2.86
C ASP A 101 12.65 5.27 -4.17
N ASN A 102 13.95 4.98 -4.07
CA ASN A 102 14.85 4.90 -5.21
C ASN A 102 14.87 3.51 -5.89
N TYR A 103 13.73 2.82 -5.94
CA TYR A 103 13.67 1.53 -6.61
C TYR A 103 13.85 1.67 -8.14
N ALA A 104 14.60 0.75 -8.74
CA ALA A 104 15.04 0.86 -10.14
C ALA A 104 13.88 0.95 -11.15
N ILE A 105 12.73 0.34 -10.86
CA ILE A 105 11.56 0.35 -11.76
C ILE A 105 11.00 1.75 -11.98
N HIS A 106 11.15 2.67 -11.01
CA HIS A 106 10.67 4.05 -11.08
C HIS A 106 11.44 4.91 -12.08
N ASN A 107 12.65 4.48 -12.48
CA ASN A 107 13.56 5.24 -13.35
C ASN A 107 13.72 4.65 -14.75
N THR A 108 12.84 3.74 -15.15
CA THR A 108 12.88 3.10 -16.47
C THR A 108 12.48 4.04 -17.60
N LYS A 109 12.84 3.67 -18.83
CA LYS A 109 12.48 4.43 -20.04
C LYS A 109 10.95 4.59 -20.14
N ALA A 110 10.19 3.51 -19.92
CA ALA A 110 8.72 3.52 -19.98
C ALA A 110 8.10 4.52 -19.00
N VAL A 111 8.61 4.59 -17.77
CA VAL A 111 8.14 5.53 -16.75
C VAL A 111 8.47 6.98 -17.14
N ARG A 112 9.66 7.23 -17.67
CA ARG A 112 10.04 8.59 -18.14
C ARG A 112 9.18 9.04 -19.32
N GLU A 113 8.88 8.15 -20.27
CA GLU A 113 7.98 8.44 -21.39
C GLU A 113 6.55 8.71 -20.91
N TRP A 114 6.09 7.99 -19.90
CA TRP A 114 4.80 8.23 -19.27
C TRP A 114 4.75 9.62 -18.60
N LEU A 115 5.76 9.97 -17.81
CA LEU A 115 5.86 11.29 -17.15
C LEU A 115 5.90 12.44 -18.18
N ALA A 116 6.60 12.26 -19.29
CA ALA A 116 6.65 13.26 -20.36
C ALA A 116 5.27 13.58 -20.95
N LYS A 117 4.36 12.58 -20.98
CA LYS A 117 2.97 12.73 -21.43
C LYS A 117 2.04 13.25 -20.33
N ASN A 118 2.40 13.06 -19.05
CA ASN A 118 1.57 13.37 -17.89
C ASN A 118 2.23 14.45 -17.01
N GLN A 119 2.41 15.65 -17.53
CA GLN A 119 3.16 16.76 -16.90
C GLN A 119 2.60 17.22 -15.53
N ARG A 120 1.40 16.77 -15.18
CA ARG A 120 0.80 17.00 -13.85
C ARG A 120 1.42 16.13 -12.75
N PHE A 121 2.14 15.07 -13.12
CA PHE A 121 2.79 14.15 -12.22
C PHE A 121 4.26 14.53 -12.06
N GLU A 122 4.69 14.63 -10.81
CA GLU A 122 6.09 14.87 -10.45
C GLU A 122 6.53 13.85 -9.40
N PHE A 123 7.66 13.20 -9.65
CA PHE A 123 8.24 12.26 -8.71
C PHE A 123 9.16 12.98 -7.73
N PHE A 124 9.01 12.62 -6.48
CA PHE A 124 9.86 13.07 -5.38
C PHE A 124 10.48 11.83 -4.71
N PHE A 125 11.79 11.65 -4.92
CA PHE A 125 12.49 10.51 -4.35
C PHE A 125 12.91 10.77 -2.91
N LEU A 126 12.61 9.80 -2.04
CA LEU A 126 13.05 9.78 -0.66
C LEU A 126 14.57 9.56 -0.58
N PRO A 127 15.24 10.10 0.46
CA PRO A 127 16.65 9.77 0.70
C PRO A 127 16.82 8.26 0.89
N THR A 128 17.93 7.74 0.42
CA THR A 128 18.31 6.32 0.60
C THR A 128 18.28 5.93 2.09
N TYR A 129 17.81 4.74 2.39
CA TYR A 129 17.68 4.20 3.77
C TYR A 129 16.78 5.02 4.71
N SER A 130 15.72 5.63 4.20
CA SER A 130 14.78 6.38 5.00
C SER A 130 13.33 5.87 4.93
N PRO A 131 13.06 4.57 5.18
CA PRO A 131 11.72 3.98 5.07
C PRO A 131 10.73 4.66 6.03
N ASN A 132 11.19 5.13 7.19
CA ASN A 132 10.33 5.83 8.18
C ASN A 132 9.70 7.13 7.64
N LEU A 133 10.17 7.64 6.51
CA LEU A 133 9.59 8.83 5.85
C LEU A 133 8.45 8.44 4.89
N ASN A 134 8.33 7.17 4.50
CA ASN A 134 7.25 6.72 3.64
C ASN A 134 6.00 6.37 4.47
N LEU A 135 4.95 7.18 4.30
CA LEU A 135 3.71 7.05 5.08
C LEU A 135 2.86 5.83 4.73
N ILE A 136 3.17 5.13 3.65
CA ILE A 136 2.46 3.89 3.30
C ILE A 136 2.97 2.66 4.06
N GLU A 137 4.17 2.71 4.63
CA GLU A 137 4.76 1.60 5.38
C GLU A 137 3.88 1.08 6.55
N PRO A 138 3.28 1.94 7.40
CA PRO A 138 2.33 1.49 8.40
C PRO A 138 1.12 0.75 7.81
N PHE A 139 0.64 1.16 6.63
CA PHE A 139 -0.43 0.46 5.93
C PHE A 139 0.00 -0.95 5.51
N TRP A 140 1.19 -1.12 4.92
CA TRP A 140 1.73 -2.43 4.57
C TRP A 140 1.87 -3.36 5.77
N ARG A 141 2.37 -2.84 6.88
CA ARG A 141 2.51 -3.60 8.12
C ARG A 141 1.16 -4.08 8.65
N TRP A 142 0.17 -3.21 8.64
CA TRP A 142 -1.19 -3.55 9.03
C TRP A 142 -1.82 -4.56 8.05
N LEU A 143 -1.72 -4.34 6.74
CA LEU A 143 -2.24 -5.24 5.71
C LEU A 143 -1.63 -6.65 5.84
N LYS A 144 -0.31 -6.75 5.97
CA LYS A 144 0.39 -8.03 6.17
C LYS A 144 -0.10 -8.75 7.42
N ARG A 145 -0.39 -8.05 8.51
CA ARG A 145 -0.98 -8.64 9.72
C ARG A 145 -2.39 -9.16 9.46
N GLN A 146 -3.22 -8.44 8.72
CA GLN A 146 -4.59 -8.86 8.41
C GLN A 146 -4.64 -10.06 7.47
N VAL A 147 -3.79 -10.07 6.45
CA VAL A 147 -3.76 -11.11 5.40
C VAL A 147 -3.00 -12.36 5.84
N ALA A 148 -1.90 -12.19 6.55
CA ALA A 148 -0.97 -13.27 6.86
C ALA A 148 -1.11 -13.84 8.28
N SER A 149 -1.89 -13.19 9.18
CA SER A 149 -2.02 -13.66 10.55
C SER A 149 -2.93 -14.89 10.65
N ASN A 150 -2.63 -15.77 11.60
CA ASN A 150 -3.25 -17.07 11.89
C ASN A 150 -4.80 -17.12 11.98
N ARG A 151 -5.49 -15.99 11.84
CA ARG A 151 -6.95 -15.86 11.95
C ARG A 151 -7.73 -16.13 10.67
N LEU A 152 -7.07 -16.28 9.53
CA LEU A 152 -7.72 -16.37 8.21
C LEU A 152 -7.98 -17.80 7.71
N ARG A 153 -8.37 -18.73 8.58
CA ARG A 153 -8.69 -20.12 8.17
C ARG A 153 -9.75 -20.21 7.06
N GLY A 154 -10.73 -19.32 7.02
CA GLY A 154 -11.76 -19.27 5.97
C GLY A 154 -11.23 -18.74 4.64
N LEU A 155 -10.42 -17.68 4.68
CA LEU A 155 -9.84 -17.06 3.50
C LEU A 155 -8.71 -17.92 2.90
N GLN A 156 -7.90 -18.59 3.73
CA GLN A 156 -6.90 -19.56 3.25
C GLN A 156 -7.53 -20.68 2.43
N ARG A 157 -8.71 -21.18 2.83
CA ARG A 157 -9.41 -22.23 2.09
C ARG A 157 -9.97 -21.73 0.75
N ALA A 158 -10.49 -20.51 0.70
CA ALA A 158 -10.93 -19.85 -0.54
C ALA A 158 -9.75 -19.50 -1.46
N ILE A 159 -8.60 -19.13 -0.86
CA ILE A 159 -7.35 -18.84 -1.55
C ILE A 159 -6.73 -20.12 -2.18
N LEU A 160 -7.01 -21.31 -1.68
CA LEU A 160 -6.42 -22.55 -2.18
C LEU A 160 -7.17 -23.17 -3.37
N SER A 161 -8.39 -22.75 -3.66
CA SER A 161 -9.24 -23.46 -4.65
C SER A 161 -9.15 -22.96 -6.09
N HIS A 162 -8.95 -21.67 -6.36
CA HIS A 162 -8.84 -21.11 -7.73
C HIS A 162 -8.01 -19.81 -7.78
N GLU A 163 -7.16 -19.67 -8.80
CA GLU A 163 -6.21 -18.56 -8.95
C GLU A 163 -6.90 -17.19 -9.04
N ASP A 164 -7.98 -17.09 -9.81
CA ASP A 164 -8.77 -15.86 -9.95
C ASP A 164 -9.58 -15.51 -8.69
N ALA A 165 -10.01 -16.49 -7.93
CA ALA A 165 -10.70 -16.28 -6.66
C ALA A 165 -9.75 -15.73 -5.59
N ARG A 166 -8.46 -16.04 -5.69
CA ARG A 166 -7.40 -15.54 -4.80
C ARG A 166 -7.11 -14.07 -5.02
N LEU A 167 -6.95 -13.66 -6.28
CA LEU A 167 -6.74 -12.25 -6.63
C LEU A 167 -7.93 -11.41 -6.17
N ARG A 168 -9.15 -11.84 -6.47
CA ARG A 168 -10.38 -11.15 -6.04
C ARG A 168 -10.53 -11.10 -4.51
N ALA A 169 -10.13 -12.15 -3.79
CA ALA A 169 -10.17 -12.16 -2.33
C ALA A 169 -9.13 -11.20 -1.73
N LEU A 170 -7.94 -11.13 -2.32
CA LEU A 170 -6.90 -10.20 -1.92
C LEU A 170 -7.30 -8.74 -2.21
N GLU A 171 -7.82 -8.48 -3.41
CA GLU A 171 -8.34 -7.16 -3.79
C GLU A 171 -9.45 -6.70 -2.84
N ARG A 172 -10.42 -7.57 -2.52
CA ARG A 172 -11.48 -7.26 -1.54
C ARG A 172 -10.91 -6.93 -0.16
N LEU A 173 -9.88 -7.64 0.29
CA LEU A 173 -9.25 -7.37 1.57
C LEU A 173 -8.52 -6.03 1.59
N VAL A 174 -7.77 -5.74 0.52
CA VAL A 174 -7.06 -4.46 0.40
C VAL A 174 -8.07 -3.32 0.32
N THR A 175 -9.16 -3.50 -0.44
CA THR A 175 -10.25 -2.51 -0.54
C THR A 175 -10.94 -2.30 0.81
N ALA A 176 -11.34 -3.36 1.50
CA ALA A 176 -11.95 -3.28 2.82
C ALA A 176 -11.00 -2.67 3.88
N ALA A 177 -9.71 -2.90 3.72
CA ALA A 177 -8.68 -2.30 4.53
C ALA A 177 -8.58 -0.79 4.29
N SER A 178 -8.60 -0.38 3.03
CA SER A 178 -8.56 1.03 2.64
C SER A 178 -9.79 1.78 3.16
N GLU A 179 -10.98 1.21 2.99
CA GLU A 179 -12.25 1.77 3.50
C GLU A 179 -12.26 1.94 5.02
N ARG A 180 -11.70 0.98 5.78
CA ARG A 180 -11.59 1.09 7.24
C ARG A 180 -10.65 2.22 7.67
N ILE A 181 -9.58 2.44 6.95
CA ILE A 181 -8.66 3.55 7.22
C ILE A 181 -9.35 4.88 6.94
N GLU A 182 -10.07 4.98 5.82
CA GLU A 182 -10.84 6.18 5.49
C GLU A 182 -11.90 6.48 6.55
N ALA A 183 -12.67 5.48 6.99
CA ALA A 183 -13.69 5.61 8.01
C ALA A 183 -13.10 6.03 9.38
N HIS A 184 -11.96 5.46 9.78
CA HIS A 184 -11.29 5.81 11.03
C HIS A 184 -10.77 7.25 11.01
N ASN A 185 -10.21 7.68 9.87
CA ASN A 185 -9.68 9.04 9.70
C ASN A 185 -10.78 10.11 9.62
N VAL A 186 -11.97 9.77 9.11
CA VAL A 186 -13.15 10.66 9.17
C VAL A 186 -13.58 10.85 10.61
N SER A 187 -13.59 9.80 11.43
CA SER A 187 -13.95 9.88 12.86
C SER A 187 -12.97 10.75 13.68
N THR A 188 -11.67 10.69 13.37
CA THR A 188 -10.65 11.50 14.07
C THR A 188 -10.62 12.97 13.65
N LYS A 189 -11.05 13.31 12.43
CA LYS A 189 -11.19 14.71 11.99
C LYS A 189 -12.31 15.49 12.68
N VAL A 190 -13.32 14.80 13.18
CA VAL A 190 -14.42 15.39 13.95
C VAL A 190 -13.99 15.72 15.39
N GLY A 191 -12.90 15.12 15.89
CA GLY A 191 -12.38 15.29 17.25
C GLY A 191 -11.12 16.15 17.38
N GLY A 192 -10.79 16.98 16.41
CA GLY A 192 -9.73 18.02 16.39
C GLY A 192 -8.54 17.79 17.34
N GLU A 193 -7.60 16.93 16.95
CA GLU A 193 -6.19 17.01 17.38
C GLU A 193 -5.29 16.16 16.47
N GLY A 194 -4.10 16.68 16.22
CA GLY A 194 -2.98 16.27 15.39
C GLY A 194 -2.95 14.86 14.79
N THR A 195 -2.81 14.83 13.49
CA THR A 195 -2.67 13.64 12.64
C THR A 195 -1.46 12.78 13.01
N HIS A 196 -1.59 11.93 14.00
CA HIS A 196 -0.74 10.75 14.15
C HIS A 196 -1.51 9.52 13.67
N PHE A 197 -1.00 8.84 12.63
CA PHE A 197 -1.45 7.52 12.25
C PHE A 197 -1.29 6.58 13.46
N ARG A 198 -2.36 6.37 14.21
CA ARG A 198 -2.45 5.28 15.20
C ARG A 198 -3.32 4.19 14.59
N PHE A 199 -2.69 3.16 14.07
CA PHE A 199 -3.38 1.92 13.83
C PHE A 199 -3.65 1.27 15.20
N ALA A 200 -4.91 1.05 15.54
CA ALA A 200 -5.27 0.27 16.72
C ALA A 200 -4.68 -1.14 16.57
N SER A 201 -3.97 -1.57 17.62
CA SER A 201 -3.34 -2.88 17.80
C SER A 201 -4.36 -4.03 17.83
#